data_03cb12f90cd7cff4718702248c50554b
#
_entry.id   03cb12f90cd7cff4718702248c50554b
#
_cell.length_a   1.000
_cell.length_b   1.000
_cell.length_c   1.000
_cell.angle_alpha   90.00
_cell.angle_beta   90.00
_cell.angle_gamma   90.00
#
_symmetry.space_group_name_H-M   'P 1'
#
loop_
_entity.id
_entity.type
_entity.pdbx_description
1 polymer ?
#
loop_
_entity_poly.entity_id
_entity_poly.type
_entity_poly.pdbx_seq_one_letter_code
_entity_poly.pdbx_strand_id
1 'polypeptide(L)'
;MAEMRLYYYPKDSNTVQVLPIGIGQIGRDTPENWVTKVYRKRANPTWTPTARIRKEYAANGITLPKVWPAGPDNPMGLYALYIGNLYAIHGTNASFGIGLRVSQGCVRLRNQDIEHLFNTVPNGTRVQFVNQPIKASLEPDGGRYLEVHQPLSRTEAEFESTAPVVLKMTPAISRFIAHADTDSTVLKRLLDDRSGIPTRLNP
;
A
#
# COMPACT_ATOMS: atom_id res chain seq x y z
N MET A 1 -3.70 -0.68 -2.32
CA MET A 1 -2.62 0.33 -2.50
C MET A 1 -3.13 1.73 -2.25
N ALA A 2 -4.22 2.18 -2.86
CA ALA A 2 -4.81 3.51 -2.55
C ALA A 2 -5.13 3.72 -1.05
N GLU A 3 -5.40 2.65 -0.32
CA GLU A 3 -5.66 2.65 1.12
C GLU A 3 -4.41 2.78 2.00
N MET A 4 -3.20 2.63 1.43
CA MET A 4 -1.94 2.51 2.18
C MET A 4 -1.99 1.42 3.25
N ARG A 5 -2.60 0.26 2.94
CA ARG A 5 -2.77 -0.88 3.86
C ARG A 5 -2.28 -2.18 3.24
N LEU A 6 -1.69 -3.03 4.08
CA LEU A 6 -1.39 -4.43 3.84
C LEU A 6 -2.36 -5.27 4.66
N TYR A 7 -2.99 -6.24 4.03
CA TYR A 7 -3.88 -7.22 4.66
C TYR A 7 -3.15 -8.56 4.72
N TYR A 8 -2.94 -9.08 5.89
CA TYR A 8 -2.41 -10.42 6.10
C TYR A 8 -3.51 -11.34 6.60
N TYR A 9 -3.72 -12.42 5.89
CA TYR A 9 -4.68 -13.48 6.19
C TYR A 9 -3.89 -14.69 6.68
N PRO A 10 -3.73 -14.89 8.02
CA PRO A 10 -3.03 -16.04 8.54
C PRO A 10 -3.76 -17.32 8.15
N LYS A 11 -3.00 -18.37 7.80
CA LYS A 11 -3.57 -19.68 7.54
C LYS A 11 -4.28 -20.22 8.80
N ASP A 12 -5.41 -20.87 8.60
CA ASP A 12 -6.21 -21.48 9.68
C ASP A 12 -6.70 -20.47 10.75
N SER A 13 -6.92 -19.22 10.33
CA SER A 13 -7.45 -18.14 11.18
C SER A 13 -8.63 -17.44 10.50
N ASN A 14 -9.62 -17.04 11.29
CA ASN A 14 -10.77 -16.24 10.86
C ASN A 14 -10.52 -14.74 11.02
N THR A 15 -9.28 -14.34 11.31
CA THR A 15 -8.91 -12.94 11.49
C THR A 15 -8.08 -12.42 10.31
N VAL A 16 -8.18 -11.15 10.05
CA VAL A 16 -7.30 -10.42 9.13
C VAL A 16 -6.50 -9.39 9.93
N GLN A 17 -5.22 -9.31 9.64
CA GLN A 17 -4.36 -8.28 10.21
C GLN A 17 -4.19 -7.17 9.19
N VAL A 18 -4.42 -5.93 9.61
CA VAL A 18 -4.34 -4.75 8.76
C VAL A 18 -3.19 -3.88 9.26
N LEU A 19 -2.22 -3.66 8.39
CA LEU A 19 -0.99 -2.93 8.71
C LEU A 19 -0.84 -1.72 7.79
N PRO A 20 -0.51 -0.54 8.30
CA PRO A 20 -0.25 0.63 7.47
C PRO A 20 1.08 0.47 6.72
N ILE A 21 1.11 0.90 5.47
CA ILE A 21 2.29 0.77 4.61
C ILE A 21 2.68 2.09 3.95
N GLY A 22 3.96 2.23 3.60
CA GLY A 22 4.43 3.18 2.60
C GLY A 22 4.71 2.45 1.29
N ILE A 23 4.50 3.12 0.16
CA ILE A 23 4.69 2.57 -1.18
C ILE A 23 5.61 3.44 -2.04
N GLY A 24 5.82 3.01 -3.29
CA GLY A 24 6.63 3.72 -4.26
C GLY A 24 6.17 5.14 -4.55
N GLN A 25 7.11 6.08 -4.60
CA GLN A 25 6.85 7.46 -5.05
C GLN A 25 6.44 7.49 -6.53
N ILE A 26 5.89 8.59 -6.99
CA ILE A 26 5.54 8.78 -8.41
C ILE A 26 6.79 8.57 -9.27
N GLY A 27 6.63 7.83 -10.37
CA GLY A 27 7.74 7.41 -11.23
C GLY A 27 8.63 6.30 -10.67
N ARG A 28 8.32 5.81 -9.46
CA ARG A 28 8.93 4.64 -8.79
C ARG A 28 7.84 3.77 -8.22
N ASP A 29 6.79 3.57 -8.97
CA ASP A 29 5.56 2.97 -8.50
C ASP A 29 5.77 1.54 -8.00
N THR A 30 5.10 1.22 -6.91
CA THR A 30 4.86 -0.17 -6.53
C THR A 30 3.95 -0.81 -7.59
N PRO A 31 4.29 -2.00 -8.12
CA PRO A 31 3.51 -2.63 -9.17
C PRO A 31 2.04 -2.80 -8.79
N GLU A 32 1.14 -2.49 -9.71
CA GLU A 32 -0.29 -2.74 -9.55
C GLU A 32 -0.69 -4.05 -10.23
N ASN A 33 -1.73 -4.70 -9.69
CA ASN A 33 -2.29 -5.93 -10.23
C ASN A 33 -1.26 -7.07 -10.41
N TRP A 34 -0.20 -7.04 -9.59
CA TRP A 34 0.85 -8.04 -9.61
C TRP A 34 0.57 -9.13 -8.57
N VAL A 35 0.73 -10.38 -8.97
CA VAL A 35 0.66 -11.55 -8.11
C VAL A 35 2.04 -12.18 -8.04
N THR A 36 2.52 -12.40 -6.84
CA THR A 36 3.82 -13.02 -6.55
C THR A 36 3.75 -13.82 -5.25
N LYS A 37 4.89 -14.14 -4.68
CA LYS A 37 5.00 -14.83 -3.38
C LYS A 37 6.22 -14.36 -2.60
N VAL A 38 6.24 -14.66 -1.32
CA VAL A 38 7.44 -14.51 -0.50
C VAL A 38 8.45 -15.61 -0.88
N TYR A 39 9.56 -15.23 -1.48
CA TYR A 39 10.61 -16.19 -1.90
C TYR A 39 11.60 -16.49 -0.77
N ARG A 40 11.96 -15.46 -0.02
CA ARG A 40 12.90 -15.58 1.11
C ARG A 40 12.70 -14.44 2.10
N LYS A 41 13.18 -14.66 3.32
CA LYS A 41 13.16 -13.67 4.39
C LYS A 41 14.59 -13.42 4.88
N ARG A 42 14.86 -12.20 5.38
CA ARG A 42 16.17 -11.86 5.97
C ARG A 42 15.98 -10.90 7.13
N ALA A 43 16.53 -11.27 8.28
CA ALA A 43 16.76 -10.37 9.40
C ALA A 43 18.05 -9.57 9.15
N ASN A 44 18.09 -8.34 9.62
CA ASN A 44 19.20 -7.41 9.44
C ASN A 44 19.68 -7.36 7.98
N PRO A 45 18.80 -6.98 7.03
CA PRO A 45 19.15 -6.96 5.62
C PRO A 45 20.20 -5.88 5.35
N THR A 46 21.07 -6.13 4.40
CA THR A 46 21.87 -5.07 3.75
C THR A 46 21.07 -4.46 2.63
N TRP A 47 21.31 -3.21 2.30
CA TRP A 47 20.72 -2.55 1.13
C TRP A 47 21.76 -2.34 0.04
N THR A 48 21.46 -2.81 -1.16
CA THR A 48 22.28 -2.57 -2.34
C THR A 48 21.49 -1.64 -3.28
N PRO A 49 21.74 -0.31 -3.25
CA PRO A 49 21.08 0.60 -4.16
C PRO A 49 21.43 0.28 -5.61
N THR A 50 20.43 0.31 -6.49
CA THR A 50 20.64 0.09 -7.93
C THR A 50 21.53 1.20 -8.53
N ALA A 51 22.09 0.95 -9.72
CA ALA A 51 22.88 1.97 -10.41
C ALA A 51 22.08 3.27 -10.64
N ARG A 52 20.79 3.14 -10.95
CA ARG A 52 19.86 4.25 -11.11
C ARG A 52 19.72 5.05 -9.82
N ILE A 53 19.44 4.40 -8.69
CA ILE A 53 19.32 5.06 -7.38
C ILE A 53 20.61 5.81 -7.02
N ARG A 54 21.76 5.18 -7.21
CA ARG A 54 23.06 5.85 -6.96
C ARG A 54 23.23 7.11 -7.82
N LYS A 55 22.86 7.05 -9.11
CA LYS A 55 22.93 8.20 -10.02
C LYS A 55 22.01 9.34 -9.57
N GLU A 56 20.79 9.03 -9.15
CA GLU A 56 19.82 10.01 -8.66
C GLU A 56 20.31 10.71 -7.39
N TYR A 57 20.84 9.97 -6.44
CA TYR A 57 21.40 10.53 -5.21
C TYR A 57 22.65 11.37 -5.49
N ALA A 58 23.52 10.90 -6.39
CA ALA A 58 24.71 11.66 -6.80
C ALA A 58 24.34 12.99 -7.47
N ALA A 59 23.26 13.05 -8.24
CA ALA A 59 22.76 14.30 -8.84
C ALA A 59 22.34 15.33 -7.78
N ASN A 60 22.00 14.88 -6.57
CA ASN A 60 21.67 15.71 -5.41
C ASN A 60 22.85 15.85 -4.42
N GLY A 61 24.08 15.56 -4.87
CA GLY A 61 25.30 15.71 -4.07
C GLY A 61 25.51 14.59 -3.02
N ILE A 62 24.72 13.51 -3.05
CA ILE A 62 24.79 12.43 -2.07
C ILE A 62 25.45 11.19 -2.70
N THR A 63 26.59 10.77 -2.17
CA THR A 63 27.26 9.53 -2.59
C THR A 63 26.79 8.35 -1.74
N LEU A 64 26.05 7.43 -2.35
CA LEU A 64 25.63 6.19 -1.67
C LEU A 64 26.73 5.12 -1.75
N PRO A 65 26.91 4.31 -0.70
CA PRO A 65 27.80 3.16 -0.73
C PRO A 65 27.31 2.11 -1.73
N LYS A 66 28.22 1.25 -2.22
CA LYS A 66 27.82 0.11 -3.07
C LYS A 66 26.85 -0.81 -2.33
N VAL A 67 27.12 -1.07 -1.06
CA VAL A 67 26.26 -1.84 -0.16
C VAL A 67 26.15 -1.08 1.14
N TRP A 68 24.94 -0.77 1.55
CA TRP A 68 24.67 -0.19 2.87
C TRP A 68 24.58 -1.34 3.88
N PRO A 69 25.38 -1.32 4.95
CA PRO A 69 25.39 -2.40 5.93
C PRO A 69 24.06 -2.48 6.70
N ALA A 70 23.81 -3.62 7.33
CA ALA A 70 22.74 -3.73 8.30
C ALA A 70 22.97 -2.79 9.48
N GLY A 71 21.91 -2.24 10.03
CA GLY A 71 22.00 -1.33 11.17
C GLY A 71 20.82 -0.36 11.25
N PRO A 72 20.78 0.49 12.27
CA PRO A 72 19.66 1.40 12.54
C PRO A 72 19.43 2.41 11.40
N ASP A 73 20.49 2.80 10.70
CA ASP A 73 20.41 3.77 9.60
C ASP A 73 20.10 3.13 8.24
N ASN A 74 19.94 1.80 8.20
CA ASN A 74 19.63 1.11 6.95
C ASN A 74 18.18 1.36 6.52
N PRO A 75 17.94 1.87 5.30
CA PRO A 75 16.57 2.17 4.83
C PRO A 75 15.69 0.92 4.67
N MET A 76 16.25 -0.30 4.70
CA MET A 76 15.50 -1.56 4.71
C MET A 76 14.96 -1.94 6.11
N GLY A 77 15.36 -1.21 7.17
CA GLY A 77 15.00 -1.55 8.54
C GLY A 77 15.57 -2.89 9.00
N LEU A 78 14.90 -3.52 9.98
CA LEU A 78 15.42 -4.71 10.66
C LEU A 78 15.08 -6.04 9.96
N TYR A 79 14.00 -6.08 9.15
CA TYR A 79 13.52 -7.30 8.53
C TYR A 79 13.04 -7.03 7.10
N ALA A 80 13.19 -8.02 6.22
CA ALA A 80 12.72 -7.98 4.84
C ALA A 80 12.17 -9.32 4.37
N LEU A 81 11.03 -9.27 3.66
CA LEU A 81 10.43 -10.35 2.89
C LEU A 81 10.63 -10.03 1.40
N TYR A 82 11.43 -10.81 0.71
CA TYR A 82 11.71 -10.62 -0.71
C TYR A 82 10.65 -11.30 -1.55
N ILE A 83 10.05 -10.56 -2.48
CA ILE A 83 8.89 -10.97 -3.27
C ILE A 83 9.18 -11.06 -4.78
N GLY A 84 10.45 -11.00 -5.16
CA GLY A 84 10.91 -11.10 -6.55
C GLY A 84 11.06 -9.76 -7.26
N ASN A 85 11.68 -9.79 -8.44
CA ASN A 85 11.87 -8.61 -9.31
C ASN A 85 12.48 -7.39 -8.60
N LEU A 86 13.39 -7.60 -7.65
CA LEU A 86 14.01 -6.58 -6.80
C LEU A 86 13.07 -5.89 -5.81
N TYR A 87 11.83 -6.35 -5.69
CA TYR A 87 10.87 -5.83 -4.72
C TYR A 87 10.92 -6.60 -3.40
N ALA A 88 10.67 -5.87 -2.33
CA ALA A 88 10.56 -6.40 -0.98
C ALA A 88 9.45 -5.70 -0.20
N ILE A 89 8.94 -6.41 0.80
CA ILE A 89 8.16 -5.87 1.91
C ILE A 89 9.14 -5.81 3.07
N HIS A 90 9.43 -4.62 3.61
CA HIS A 90 10.54 -4.45 4.55
C HIS A 90 10.27 -3.35 5.59
N GLY A 91 11.06 -3.32 6.63
CA GLY A 91 11.05 -2.27 7.63
C GLY A 91 11.56 -0.93 7.09
N THR A 92 11.74 0.02 7.97
CA THR A 92 12.31 1.31 7.62
C THR A 92 13.02 1.95 8.81
N ASN A 93 14.06 2.73 8.54
CA ASN A 93 14.66 3.63 9.51
C ASN A 93 13.90 4.97 9.65
N ALA A 94 12.87 5.19 8.80
CA ALA A 94 12.14 6.45 8.69
C ALA A 94 10.62 6.20 8.72
N SER A 95 10.05 6.05 9.92
CA SER A 95 8.63 5.72 10.13
C SER A 95 7.66 6.78 9.61
N PHE A 96 8.10 8.03 9.42
CA PHE A 96 7.28 9.10 8.86
C PHE A 96 6.80 8.81 7.42
N GLY A 97 7.45 7.87 6.72
CA GLY A 97 7.04 7.47 5.37
C GLY A 97 5.90 6.45 5.30
N ILE A 98 5.35 6.00 6.45
CA ILE A 98 4.20 5.10 6.49
C ILE A 98 2.93 5.90 6.23
N GLY A 99 2.10 5.42 5.32
CA GLY A 99 0.93 6.14 4.79
C GLY A 99 1.26 7.03 3.58
N LEU A 100 2.52 7.04 3.12
CA LEU A 100 2.98 7.93 2.05
C LEU A 100 3.62 7.16 0.87
N ARG A 101 3.75 7.86 -0.24
CA ARG A 101 4.46 7.41 -1.44
C ARG A 101 5.89 7.93 -1.41
N VAL A 102 6.82 7.15 -0.84
CA VAL A 102 8.19 7.60 -0.54
C VAL A 102 9.28 6.59 -0.87
N SER A 103 8.93 5.38 -1.30
CA SER A 103 9.92 4.35 -1.57
C SER A 103 10.37 4.34 -3.03
N GLN A 104 11.37 3.53 -3.32
CA GLN A 104 11.82 3.22 -4.68
C GLN A 104 11.03 2.06 -5.32
N GLY A 105 9.78 1.85 -4.88
CA GLY A 105 8.87 0.82 -5.37
C GLY A 105 8.57 -0.30 -4.36
N CYS A 106 9.41 -0.51 -3.37
CA CYS A 106 9.18 -1.49 -2.30
C CYS A 106 8.05 -1.05 -1.35
N VAL A 107 7.49 -2.01 -0.62
CA VAL A 107 6.51 -1.76 0.43
C VAL A 107 7.23 -1.61 1.76
N ARG A 108 7.02 -0.48 2.43
CA ARG A 108 7.61 -0.16 3.74
C ARG A 108 6.59 -0.38 4.85
N LEU A 109 7.06 -0.95 5.97
CA LEU A 109 6.33 -1.06 7.22
C LEU A 109 7.15 -0.49 8.37
N ARG A 110 6.50 -0.22 9.50
CA ARG A 110 7.21 0.00 10.75
C ARG A 110 7.99 -1.24 11.14
N ASN A 111 9.11 -1.08 11.86
CA ASN A 111 9.95 -2.23 12.21
C ASN A 111 9.20 -3.28 13.04
N GLN A 112 8.32 -2.88 13.96
CA GLN A 112 7.48 -3.82 14.73
C GLN A 112 6.52 -4.61 13.86
N ASP A 113 5.94 -3.98 12.83
CA ASP A 113 4.96 -4.62 11.94
C ASP A 113 5.64 -5.64 11.01
N ILE A 114 6.81 -5.28 10.46
CA ILE A 114 7.57 -6.22 9.61
C ILE A 114 8.20 -7.34 10.42
N GLU A 115 8.59 -7.11 11.67
CA GLU A 115 9.06 -8.17 12.58
C GLU A 115 7.97 -9.21 12.80
N HIS A 116 6.75 -8.76 13.08
CA HIS A 116 5.60 -9.64 13.21
C HIS A 116 5.37 -10.46 11.93
N LEU A 117 5.32 -9.83 10.75
CA LEU A 117 5.19 -10.55 9.48
C LEU A 117 6.37 -11.49 9.21
N PHE A 118 7.59 -11.09 9.56
CA PHE A 118 8.77 -11.93 9.42
C PHE A 118 8.64 -13.23 10.22
N ASN A 119 8.09 -13.16 11.42
CA ASN A 119 7.92 -14.33 12.28
C ASN A 119 6.73 -15.21 11.88
N THR A 120 5.67 -14.63 11.32
CA THR A 120 4.40 -15.32 11.07
C THR A 120 4.17 -15.73 9.62
N VAL A 121 4.71 -14.99 8.64
CA VAL A 121 4.49 -15.27 7.21
C VAL A 121 5.48 -16.32 6.71
N PRO A 122 5.02 -17.50 6.23
CA PRO A 122 5.91 -18.51 5.63
C PRO A 122 6.48 -18.07 4.28
N ASN A 123 7.64 -18.64 3.89
CA ASN A 123 8.06 -18.62 2.49
C ASN A 123 7.00 -19.34 1.63
N GLY A 124 6.79 -18.85 0.42
CA GLY A 124 5.74 -19.34 -0.47
C GLY A 124 4.40 -18.63 -0.32
N THR A 125 4.18 -17.86 0.75
CA THR A 125 2.94 -17.10 0.93
C THR A 125 2.67 -16.21 -0.28
N ARG A 126 1.46 -16.32 -0.85
CA ARG A 126 1.01 -15.52 -1.97
C ARG A 126 0.91 -14.05 -1.58
N VAL A 127 1.42 -13.19 -2.44
CA VAL A 127 1.33 -11.73 -2.31
C VAL A 127 0.60 -11.20 -3.53
N GLN A 128 -0.41 -10.37 -3.31
CA GLN A 128 -1.18 -9.73 -4.38
C GLN A 128 -1.26 -8.23 -4.14
N PHE A 129 -0.87 -7.47 -5.15
CA PHE A 129 -1.01 -6.03 -5.17
C PHE A 129 -2.37 -5.66 -5.77
N VAL A 130 -3.15 -4.90 -5.01
CA VAL A 130 -4.50 -4.49 -5.40
C VAL A 130 -4.60 -2.97 -5.29
N ASN A 131 -5.07 -2.32 -6.36
CA ASN A 131 -5.33 -0.88 -6.35
C ASN A 131 -6.82 -0.64 -6.60
N GLN A 132 -7.59 -0.66 -5.51
CA GLN A 132 -9.04 -0.44 -5.50
C GLN A 132 -9.35 0.74 -4.57
N PRO A 133 -9.53 1.95 -5.11
CA PRO A 133 -9.85 3.11 -4.28
C PRO A 133 -11.28 3.09 -3.75
N ILE A 134 -12.16 2.28 -4.32
CA ILE A 134 -13.55 2.14 -3.86
C ILE A 134 -13.81 0.70 -3.46
N LYS A 135 -14.35 0.50 -2.26
CA LYS A 135 -14.81 -0.80 -1.75
C LYS A 135 -16.23 -0.69 -1.25
N ALA A 136 -16.98 -1.77 -1.44
CA ALA A 136 -18.34 -1.91 -0.94
C ALA A 136 -18.46 -3.20 -0.14
N SER A 137 -19.21 -3.17 0.95
CA SER A 137 -19.58 -4.34 1.71
C SER A 137 -21.07 -4.34 2.03
N LEU A 138 -21.63 -5.55 2.12
CA LEU A 138 -22.96 -5.81 2.65
C LEU A 138 -22.77 -6.60 3.95
N GLU A 139 -23.17 -6.03 5.04
CA GLU A 139 -23.03 -6.63 6.36
C GLU A 139 -24.22 -7.56 6.69
N PRO A 140 -24.07 -8.49 7.64
CA PRO A 140 -25.13 -9.44 7.99
C PRO A 140 -26.44 -8.80 8.48
N ASP A 141 -26.38 -7.57 9.00
CA ASP A 141 -27.54 -6.78 9.41
C ASP A 141 -28.25 -6.06 8.25
N GLY A 142 -27.80 -6.29 7.01
CA GLY A 142 -28.28 -5.60 5.82
C GLY A 142 -27.65 -4.22 5.60
N GLY A 143 -26.73 -3.81 6.46
CA GLY A 143 -25.98 -2.55 6.32
C GLY A 143 -25.12 -2.55 5.07
N ARG A 144 -25.29 -1.53 4.23
CA ARG A 144 -24.56 -1.34 2.97
C ARG A 144 -23.53 -0.25 3.16
N TYR A 145 -22.26 -0.62 3.13
CA TYR A 145 -21.15 0.31 3.38
C TYR A 145 -20.35 0.57 2.11
N LEU A 146 -19.94 1.82 1.96
CA LEU A 146 -19.01 2.25 0.92
C LEU A 146 -17.80 2.92 1.57
N GLU A 147 -16.62 2.53 1.13
CA GLU A 147 -15.34 3.12 1.50
C GLU A 147 -14.71 3.70 0.23
N VAL A 148 -14.42 5.01 0.24
CA VAL A 148 -13.86 5.72 -0.92
C VAL A 148 -12.56 6.39 -0.52
N HIS A 149 -11.48 6.02 -1.20
CA HIS A 149 -10.15 6.59 -1.03
C HIS A 149 -9.80 7.48 -2.20
N GLN A 150 -8.85 8.39 -2.00
CA GLN A 150 -8.23 9.12 -3.07
C GLN A 150 -7.45 8.16 -3.98
N PRO A 151 -7.71 8.12 -5.29
CA PRO A 151 -6.91 7.34 -6.22
C PRO A 151 -5.45 7.78 -6.20
N LEU A 152 -4.54 6.85 -6.50
CA LEU A 152 -3.13 7.19 -6.62
C LEU A 152 -2.90 8.07 -7.85
N SER A 153 -2.27 9.23 -7.67
CA SER A 153 -1.80 10.06 -8.78
C SER A 153 -0.76 9.32 -9.61
N ARG A 154 -0.79 9.49 -10.92
CA ARG A 154 0.12 8.84 -11.87
C ARG A 154 1.31 9.72 -12.22
N THR A 155 1.13 11.03 -12.13
CA THR A 155 2.12 12.04 -12.47
C THR A 155 2.23 13.08 -11.36
N GLU A 156 3.35 13.80 -11.31
CA GLU A 156 3.50 14.94 -10.41
C GLU A 156 2.42 16.00 -10.68
N ALA A 157 2.10 16.26 -11.95
CA ALA A 157 1.05 17.20 -12.32
C ALA A 157 -0.34 16.81 -11.77
N GLU A 158 -0.68 15.51 -11.75
CA GLU A 158 -1.90 15.02 -11.10
C GLU A 158 -1.83 15.19 -9.57
N PHE A 159 -0.66 15.00 -8.98
CA PHE A 159 -0.46 15.13 -7.54
C PHE A 159 -0.57 16.59 -7.07
N GLU A 160 -0.04 17.52 -7.85
CA GLU A 160 -0.07 18.97 -7.58
C GLU A 160 -1.41 19.61 -7.95
N SER A 161 -2.23 18.92 -8.75
CA SER A 161 -3.52 19.41 -9.21
C SER A 161 -4.54 19.46 -8.07
N THR A 162 -5.30 20.54 -8.01
CA THR A 162 -6.48 20.66 -7.15
C THR A 162 -7.70 19.93 -7.72
N ALA A 163 -7.67 19.56 -9.00
CA ALA A 163 -8.73 18.78 -9.64
C ALA A 163 -8.72 17.33 -9.11
N PRO A 164 -9.88 16.79 -8.70
CA PRO A 164 -9.92 15.44 -8.17
C PRO A 164 -9.62 14.41 -9.28
N VAL A 165 -8.74 13.45 -8.98
CA VAL A 165 -8.49 12.32 -9.87
C VAL A 165 -9.77 11.54 -10.10
N VAL A 166 -10.04 11.12 -11.36
CA VAL A 166 -11.26 10.41 -11.74
C VAL A 166 -11.35 9.07 -11.03
N LEU A 167 -12.47 8.83 -10.33
CA LEU A 167 -12.80 7.54 -9.74
C LEU A 167 -13.32 6.58 -10.81
N LYS A 168 -12.62 5.49 -11.04
CA LYS A 168 -13.07 4.43 -11.96
C LYS A 168 -14.05 3.51 -11.23
N MET A 169 -15.32 3.57 -11.60
CA MET A 169 -16.36 2.69 -11.09
C MET A 169 -16.33 1.34 -11.81
N THR A 170 -16.28 0.25 -11.07
CA THR A 170 -16.54 -1.07 -11.65
C THR A 170 -18.04 -1.29 -11.81
N PRO A 171 -18.49 -2.18 -12.71
CA PRO A 171 -19.92 -2.50 -12.83
C PRO A 171 -20.54 -3.00 -11.53
N ALA A 172 -19.77 -3.67 -10.69
CA ALA A 172 -20.23 -4.14 -9.36
C ALA A 172 -20.49 -2.95 -8.42
N ILE A 173 -19.56 -1.99 -8.34
CA ILE A 173 -19.73 -0.77 -7.53
C ILE A 173 -20.91 0.05 -8.07
N SER A 174 -21.01 0.23 -9.41
CA SER A 174 -22.12 0.98 -9.99
C SER A 174 -23.49 0.36 -9.63
N ARG A 175 -23.62 -0.96 -9.71
CA ARG A 175 -24.86 -1.64 -9.27
C ARG A 175 -25.10 -1.49 -7.76
N PHE A 176 -24.05 -1.56 -6.97
CA PHE A 176 -24.15 -1.43 -5.51
C PHE A 176 -24.69 -0.06 -5.11
N ILE A 177 -24.16 1.02 -5.66
CA ILE A 177 -24.56 2.40 -5.33
C ILE A 177 -25.91 2.81 -5.95
N ALA A 178 -26.35 2.12 -7.03
CA ALA A 178 -27.63 2.38 -7.67
C ALA A 178 -28.83 1.71 -6.98
N HIS A 179 -28.62 1.05 -5.85
CA HIS A 179 -29.72 0.40 -5.11
C HIS A 179 -30.71 1.44 -4.56
N ALA A 180 -31.99 1.06 -4.52
CA ALA A 180 -33.09 1.98 -4.23
C ALA A 180 -33.03 2.60 -2.81
N ASP A 181 -32.43 1.91 -1.85
CA ASP A 181 -32.25 2.36 -0.46
C ASP A 181 -30.99 3.19 -0.21
N THR A 182 -30.24 3.50 -1.28
CA THR A 182 -29.01 4.30 -1.14
C THR A 182 -29.36 5.77 -0.86
N ASP A 183 -28.84 6.29 0.26
CA ASP A 183 -28.90 7.72 0.55
C ASP A 183 -27.98 8.49 -0.40
N SER A 184 -28.58 9.23 -1.32
CA SER A 184 -27.86 9.98 -2.36
C SER A 184 -27.01 11.12 -1.79
N THR A 185 -27.40 11.70 -0.65
CA THR A 185 -26.66 12.78 0.02
C THR A 185 -25.37 12.21 0.64
N VAL A 186 -25.49 11.08 1.35
CA VAL A 186 -24.34 10.38 1.91
C VAL A 186 -23.40 9.92 0.82
N LEU A 187 -23.95 9.31 -0.26
CA LEU A 187 -23.16 8.85 -1.41
C LEU A 187 -22.37 10.00 -2.04
N LYS A 188 -23.04 11.13 -2.32
CA LYS A 188 -22.38 12.30 -2.90
C LYS A 188 -21.22 12.79 -2.02
N ARG A 189 -21.45 12.94 -0.73
CA ARG A 189 -20.40 13.35 0.23
C ARG A 189 -19.22 12.39 0.22
N LEU A 190 -19.44 11.08 0.22
CA LEU A 190 -18.36 10.08 0.19
C LEU A 190 -17.51 10.18 -1.08
N LEU A 191 -18.15 10.39 -2.23
CA LEU A 191 -17.46 10.52 -3.51
C LEU A 191 -16.65 11.82 -3.60
N ASP A 192 -17.10 12.88 -2.92
CA ASP A 192 -16.41 14.16 -2.86
C ASP A 192 -15.26 14.13 -1.83
N ASP A 193 -15.51 13.67 -0.59
CA ASP A 193 -14.57 13.72 0.54
C ASP A 193 -13.45 12.67 0.43
N ARG A 194 -13.75 11.47 -0.08
CA ARG A 194 -12.79 10.37 -0.26
C ARG A 194 -11.94 10.07 0.98
N SER A 195 -12.56 10.12 2.13
CA SER A 195 -11.91 10.01 3.44
C SER A 195 -11.34 8.62 3.76
N GLY A 196 -11.73 7.59 3.00
CA GLY A 196 -11.35 6.21 3.28
C GLY A 196 -12.01 5.61 4.54
N ILE A 197 -13.10 6.23 5.00
CA ILE A 197 -13.88 5.74 6.15
C ILE A 197 -15.11 5.00 5.61
N PRO A 198 -15.26 3.69 5.96
CA PRO A 198 -16.47 2.95 5.62
C PRO A 198 -17.70 3.66 6.19
N THR A 199 -18.63 4.02 5.33
CA THR A 199 -19.84 4.74 5.72
C THR A 199 -21.06 4.02 5.20
N ARG A 200 -22.09 3.90 6.04
CA ARG A 200 -23.34 3.24 5.70
C ARG A 200 -24.13 4.09 4.71
N LEU A 201 -24.62 3.45 3.64
CA LEU A 201 -25.39 4.10 2.58
C LEU A 201 -26.90 3.99 2.75
N ASN A 202 -27.37 3.05 3.54
CA ASN A 202 -28.78 2.82 3.79
C ASN A 202 -29.14 3.07 5.25
N PRO A 203 -30.42 3.36 5.58
CA PRO A 203 -30.89 3.53 6.94
C PRO A 203 -30.54 2.39 7.89
#